data_a20f8b22afead261b95be353471274c8
#
_entry.id   a20f8b22afead261b95be353471274c8
#
_cell.length_a   1.000
_cell.length_b   1.000
_cell.length_c   1.000
_cell.angle_alpha   90.00
_cell.angle_beta   90.00
_cell.angle_gamma   90.00
#
_symmetry.space_group_name_H-M   'P 1'
#
loop_
_entity.id
_entity.type
_entity.pdbx_description
1 polymer ?
#
loop_
_entity_poly.entity_id
_entity_poly.type
_entity_poly.pdbx_seq_one_letter_code
_entity_poly.pdbx_strand_id
1 'polypeptide(L)'
;MPRQNYEIRVRGRLGATSRAAFPGLHAHTRDNDTILSGPLADRAALYGLLATIETLGLELVELRPVTSPELVSRIVRAGELEVSGEDQAELDSYFDQRKFRLYGPGGMETDYAGLTAYFASFRAAFNDRKISRGIIVAEGNTVACQTWIEGTFVREFTQSPTGSVAANGARVVMDLISIFRFGSNRRLVEEFVRTDYHSVLHQPGAEPRQRPMLPSS
;
A
#
# COMPACT_ATOMS: atom_id res chain seq x y z
N MET A 1 9.11 -5.02 -17.44
CA MET A 1 8.12 -4.33 -16.58
C MET A 1 7.34 -5.37 -15.79
N PRO A 2 6.90 -5.09 -14.57
CA PRO A 2 6.09 -6.05 -13.81
C PRO A 2 4.74 -6.27 -14.52
N ARG A 3 4.22 -7.49 -14.39
CA ARG A 3 2.85 -7.81 -14.81
C ARG A 3 1.88 -6.89 -14.09
N GLN A 4 1.10 -6.15 -14.84
CA GLN A 4 0.10 -5.22 -14.30
C GLN A 4 -1.30 -5.72 -14.67
N ASN A 5 -2.21 -5.73 -13.71
CA ASN A 5 -3.60 -6.07 -13.97
C ASN A 5 -4.31 -4.88 -14.61
N TYR A 6 -5.12 -5.16 -15.62
CA TYR A 6 -5.95 -4.17 -16.28
C TYR A 6 -7.42 -4.60 -16.23
N GLU A 7 -8.30 -3.63 -16.19
CA GLU A 7 -9.71 -3.74 -16.46
C GLU A 7 -10.01 -2.96 -17.73
N ILE A 8 -10.57 -3.65 -18.70
CA ILE A 8 -10.88 -3.11 -20.02
C ILE A 8 -12.36 -3.27 -20.24
N ARG A 9 -13.08 -2.16 -20.39
CA ARG A 9 -14.50 -2.13 -20.66
C ARG A 9 -14.72 -1.94 -22.16
N VAL A 10 -15.37 -2.89 -22.76
CA VAL A 10 -15.81 -2.83 -24.16
C VAL A 10 -17.33 -2.81 -24.23
N ARG A 11 -17.88 -2.05 -25.17
CA ARG A 11 -19.32 -1.91 -25.34
C ARG A 11 -19.97 -3.21 -25.79
N GLY A 12 -21.07 -3.55 -25.17
CA GLY A 12 -21.86 -4.72 -25.52
C GLY A 12 -21.39 -6.03 -24.91
N ARG A 13 -22.15 -7.09 -25.20
CA ARG A 13 -21.87 -8.44 -24.67
C ARG A 13 -21.06 -9.24 -25.67
N LEU A 14 -19.85 -9.65 -25.29
CA LEU A 14 -19.04 -10.52 -26.13
C LEU A 14 -19.56 -11.95 -26.11
N GLY A 15 -19.73 -12.53 -27.31
CA GLY A 15 -19.98 -13.95 -27.48
C GLY A 15 -18.78 -14.83 -27.14
N ALA A 16 -18.96 -16.14 -27.06
CA ALA A 16 -17.91 -17.08 -26.72
C ALA A 16 -16.68 -17.00 -27.66
N THR A 17 -16.90 -16.85 -28.96
CA THR A 17 -15.83 -16.72 -29.96
C THR A 17 -15.00 -15.45 -29.74
N SER A 18 -15.65 -14.31 -29.51
CA SER A 18 -14.94 -13.04 -29.26
C SER A 18 -14.16 -13.07 -27.94
N ARG A 19 -14.66 -13.77 -26.91
CA ARG A 19 -13.92 -13.96 -25.64
C ARG A 19 -12.68 -14.79 -25.81
N ALA A 20 -12.69 -15.79 -26.68
CA ALA A 20 -11.52 -16.63 -26.97
C ALA A 20 -10.34 -15.85 -27.57
N ALA A 21 -10.58 -14.67 -28.16
CA ALA A 21 -9.54 -13.79 -28.67
C ALA A 21 -8.73 -13.08 -27.55
N PHE A 22 -9.15 -13.21 -26.29
CA PHE A 22 -8.51 -12.56 -25.13
C PHE A 22 -7.98 -13.60 -24.13
N PRO A 23 -6.99 -14.41 -24.50
CA PRO A 23 -6.48 -15.47 -23.64
C PRO A 23 -5.86 -14.88 -22.38
N GLY A 24 -6.16 -15.46 -21.21
CA GLY A 24 -5.64 -15.02 -19.93
C GLY A 24 -6.40 -13.87 -19.27
N LEU A 25 -7.44 -13.33 -19.93
CA LEU A 25 -8.35 -12.36 -19.34
C LEU A 25 -9.66 -13.02 -18.94
N HIS A 26 -10.19 -12.61 -17.78
CA HIS A 26 -11.53 -12.98 -17.31
C HIS A 26 -12.55 -12.02 -17.88
N ALA A 27 -13.60 -12.54 -18.51
CA ALA A 27 -14.69 -11.74 -19.07
C ALA A 27 -15.95 -11.89 -18.24
N HIS A 28 -16.51 -10.77 -17.77
CA HIS A 28 -17.84 -10.73 -17.14
C HIS A 28 -18.66 -9.57 -17.71
N THR A 29 -19.97 -9.64 -17.59
CA THR A 29 -20.87 -8.59 -18.07
C THR A 29 -21.30 -7.69 -16.93
N ARG A 30 -21.25 -6.38 -17.15
CA ARG A 30 -21.72 -5.33 -16.22
C ARG A 30 -22.43 -4.23 -17.02
N ASP A 31 -23.64 -3.90 -16.62
CA ASP A 31 -24.45 -2.81 -17.24
C ASP A 31 -24.56 -2.89 -18.77
N ASN A 32 -24.69 -4.10 -19.33
CA ASN A 32 -24.73 -4.40 -20.76
C ASN A 32 -23.39 -4.29 -21.53
N ASP A 33 -22.29 -3.95 -20.87
CA ASP A 33 -20.94 -3.98 -21.41
C ASP A 33 -20.18 -5.22 -20.95
N THR A 34 -19.11 -5.56 -21.63
CA THR A 34 -18.19 -6.62 -21.20
C THR A 34 -16.97 -6.00 -20.56
N ILE A 35 -16.64 -6.50 -19.37
CA ILE A 35 -15.41 -6.17 -18.65
C ILE A 35 -14.44 -7.33 -18.84
N LEU A 36 -13.28 -7.05 -19.44
CA LEU A 36 -12.15 -7.97 -19.53
C LEU A 36 -11.15 -7.60 -18.44
N SER A 37 -10.80 -8.52 -17.56
CA SER A 37 -9.87 -8.25 -16.46
C SER A 37 -8.79 -9.31 -16.36
N GLY A 38 -7.54 -8.90 -16.14
CA GLY A 38 -6.43 -9.82 -15.97
C GLY A 38 -5.06 -9.16 -16.11
N PRO A 39 -3.99 -9.96 -15.92
CA PRO A 39 -2.63 -9.49 -16.01
C PRO A 39 -2.17 -9.35 -17.46
N LEU A 40 -1.56 -8.21 -17.79
CA LEU A 40 -0.80 -8.03 -19.01
C LEU A 40 0.71 -8.06 -18.68
N ALA A 41 1.47 -8.77 -19.50
CA ALA A 41 2.88 -9.03 -19.21
C ALA A 41 3.73 -7.75 -19.28
N ASP A 42 3.43 -6.90 -20.28
CA ASP A 42 4.17 -5.70 -20.59
C ASP A 42 3.34 -4.73 -21.45
N ARG A 43 3.97 -3.66 -21.90
CA ARG A 43 3.37 -2.66 -22.77
C ARG A 43 3.03 -3.21 -24.16
N ALA A 44 3.82 -4.17 -24.68
CA ALA A 44 3.55 -4.79 -25.97
C ALA A 44 2.28 -5.64 -25.92
N ALA A 45 2.08 -6.39 -24.81
CA ALA A 45 0.84 -7.14 -24.57
C ALA A 45 -0.39 -6.21 -24.49
N LEU A 46 -0.26 -5.02 -23.89
CA LEU A 46 -1.32 -4.03 -23.88
C LEU A 46 -1.65 -3.53 -25.29
N TYR A 47 -0.67 -3.17 -26.09
CA TYR A 47 -0.88 -2.75 -27.48
C TYR A 47 -1.45 -3.86 -28.35
N GLY A 48 -1.01 -5.11 -28.17
CA GLY A 48 -1.57 -6.27 -28.85
C GLY A 48 -3.05 -6.46 -28.51
N LEU A 49 -3.42 -6.28 -27.25
CA LEU A 49 -4.81 -6.31 -26.81
C LEU A 49 -5.67 -5.22 -27.46
N LEU A 50 -5.17 -3.98 -27.48
CA LEU A 50 -5.87 -2.87 -28.12
C LEU A 50 -6.08 -3.11 -29.63
N ALA A 51 -5.06 -3.61 -30.32
CA ALA A 51 -5.16 -4.00 -31.73
C ALA A 51 -6.18 -5.13 -31.96
N THR A 52 -6.30 -6.09 -31.04
CA THR A 52 -7.33 -7.14 -31.09
C THR A 52 -8.73 -6.56 -30.93
N ILE A 53 -8.93 -5.61 -29.98
CA ILE A 53 -10.19 -4.91 -29.79
C ILE A 53 -10.62 -4.19 -31.09
N GLU A 54 -9.69 -3.44 -31.71
CA GLU A 54 -9.93 -2.75 -33.00
C GLU A 54 -10.25 -3.72 -34.12
N THR A 55 -9.47 -4.79 -34.28
CA THR A 55 -9.66 -5.79 -35.33
C THR A 55 -11.02 -6.50 -35.26
N LEU A 56 -11.52 -6.69 -34.02
CA LEU A 56 -12.84 -7.26 -33.77
C LEU A 56 -13.98 -6.24 -33.91
N GLY A 57 -13.67 -4.99 -34.24
CA GLY A 57 -14.65 -3.91 -34.35
C GLY A 57 -15.34 -3.57 -33.02
N LEU A 58 -14.70 -3.83 -31.90
CA LEU A 58 -15.23 -3.57 -30.56
C LEU A 58 -14.96 -2.13 -30.17
N GLU A 59 -15.95 -1.46 -29.59
CA GLU A 59 -15.79 -0.11 -29.04
C GLU A 59 -15.15 -0.18 -27.64
N LEU A 60 -13.93 0.32 -27.49
CA LEU A 60 -13.27 0.50 -26.20
C LEU A 60 -13.92 1.66 -25.46
N VAL A 61 -14.51 1.39 -24.30
CA VAL A 61 -15.17 2.41 -23.46
C VAL A 61 -14.18 2.93 -22.40
N GLU A 62 -13.43 2.03 -21.77
CA GLU A 62 -12.51 2.37 -20.70
C GLU A 62 -11.36 1.38 -20.63
N LEU A 63 -10.16 1.86 -20.31
CA LEU A 63 -8.99 1.07 -19.99
C LEU A 63 -8.38 1.65 -18.72
N ARG A 64 -8.31 0.84 -17.67
CA ARG A 64 -7.67 1.26 -16.42
C ARG A 64 -6.81 0.15 -15.83
N PRO A 65 -5.68 0.49 -15.22
CA PRO A 65 -4.98 -0.46 -14.37
C PRO A 65 -5.86 -0.80 -13.15
N VAL A 66 -5.92 -2.08 -12.81
CA VAL A 66 -6.68 -2.53 -11.63
C VAL A 66 -5.73 -2.71 -10.47
N THR A 67 -6.09 -2.09 -9.38
CA THR A 67 -5.49 -2.37 -8.08
C THR A 67 -5.80 -3.79 -7.65
N SER A 68 -4.80 -4.49 -7.20
CA SER A 68 -5.01 -5.76 -6.52
C SER A 68 -5.50 -5.50 -5.09
N PRO A 69 -6.74 -5.87 -4.71
CA PRO A 69 -7.19 -5.81 -3.31
C PRO A 69 -6.22 -6.55 -2.37
N GLU A 70 -5.50 -7.53 -2.90
CA GLU A 70 -4.44 -8.25 -2.20
C GLU A 70 -3.29 -7.33 -1.75
N LEU A 71 -2.86 -6.36 -2.57
CA LEU A 71 -1.77 -5.45 -2.17
C LEU A 71 -2.20 -4.53 -1.02
N VAL A 72 -3.47 -4.10 -1.02
CA VAL A 72 -4.05 -3.33 0.09
C VAL A 72 -4.07 -4.18 1.36
N SER A 73 -4.56 -5.42 1.29
CA SER A 73 -4.59 -6.34 2.44
C SER A 73 -3.19 -6.61 2.99
N ARG A 74 -2.19 -6.76 2.12
CA ARG A 74 -0.79 -6.93 2.52
C ARG A 74 -0.25 -5.73 3.29
N ILE A 75 -0.52 -4.50 2.85
CA ILE A 75 -0.10 -3.27 3.56
C ILE A 75 -0.79 -3.17 4.93
N VAL A 76 -2.08 -3.45 4.99
CA VAL A 76 -2.82 -3.41 6.25
C VAL A 76 -2.22 -4.40 7.24
N ARG A 77 -2.06 -5.65 6.82
CA ARG A 77 -1.55 -6.72 7.69
C ARG A 77 -0.07 -6.51 8.08
N ALA A 78 0.78 -6.09 7.13
CA ALA A 78 2.18 -5.78 7.44
C ALA A 78 2.29 -4.71 8.54
N GLY A 79 1.51 -3.63 8.45
CA GLY A 79 1.51 -2.59 9.48
C GLY A 79 1.02 -3.07 10.85
N GLU A 80 0.01 -3.95 10.89
CA GLU A 80 -0.42 -4.58 12.14
C GLU A 80 0.72 -5.39 12.79
N LEU A 81 1.42 -6.18 11.99
CA LEU A 81 2.56 -6.98 12.45
C LEU A 81 3.76 -6.12 12.90
N GLU A 82 4.04 -5.03 12.19
CA GLU A 82 5.09 -4.08 12.59
C GLU A 82 4.82 -3.48 13.97
N VAL A 83 3.57 -3.06 14.22
CA VAL A 83 3.18 -2.42 15.48
C VAL A 83 3.00 -3.44 16.60
N SER A 84 2.44 -4.62 16.35
CA SER A 84 2.25 -5.66 17.35
C SER A 84 3.53 -6.45 17.64
N GLY A 85 4.25 -6.84 16.61
CA GLY A 85 5.41 -7.74 16.69
C GLY A 85 5.03 -9.21 16.92
N GLU A 86 3.77 -9.59 16.64
CA GLU A 86 3.24 -10.91 17.00
C GLU A 86 3.78 -12.04 16.13
N ASP A 87 4.07 -11.78 14.84
CA ASP A 87 4.59 -12.79 13.91
C ASP A 87 5.61 -12.18 12.94
N GLN A 88 6.89 -12.31 13.29
CA GLN A 88 7.99 -11.82 12.47
C GLN A 88 8.14 -12.61 11.16
N ALA A 89 7.85 -13.91 11.17
CA ALA A 89 7.98 -14.74 9.97
C ALA A 89 6.90 -14.38 8.92
N GLU A 90 5.68 -14.09 9.38
CA GLU A 90 4.62 -13.57 8.52
C GLU A 90 5.03 -12.20 7.96
N LEU A 91 5.51 -11.28 8.79
CA LEU A 91 5.98 -9.96 8.36
C LEU A 91 7.07 -10.06 7.28
N ASP A 92 8.08 -10.92 7.51
CA ASP A 92 9.18 -11.16 6.58
C ASP A 92 8.68 -11.60 5.18
N SER A 93 7.57 -12.31 5.13
CA SER A 93 6.98 -12.81 3.87
C SER A 93 6.44 -11.69 2.97
N TYR A 94 6.10 -10.54 3.54
CA TYR A 94 5.57 -9.40 2.79
C TYR A 94 6.65 -8.56 2.11
N PHE A 95 7.91 -8.66 2.54
CA PHE A 95 9.03 -7.83 2.06
C PHE A 95 10.00 -8.59 1.15
N ASP A 96 10.53 -7.94 0.14
CA ASP A 96 11.76 -8.36 -0.52
C ASP A 96 12.94 -7.78 0.27
N GLN A 97 13.38 -8.50 1.30
CA GLN A 97 14.33 -8.01 2.31
C GLN A 97 15.65 -7.49 1.73
N ARG A 98 16.06 -7.99 0.56
CA ARG A 98 17.31 -7.57 -0.11
C ARG A 98 17.15 -6.27 -0.88
N LYS A 99 15.97 -6.05 -1.45
CA LYS A 99 15.66 -4.90 -2.33
C LYS A 99 14.97 -3.77 -1.60
N PHE A 100 14.33 -4.06 -0.48
CA PHE A 100 13.53 -3.08 0.23
C PHE A 100 14.34 -1.86 0.63
N ARG A 101 13.78 -0.69 0.35
CA ARG A 101 14.28 0.62 0.81
C ARG A 101 13.12 1.46 1.31
N LEU A 102 13.34 2.10 2.45
CA LEU A 102 12.43 3.09 3.02
C LEU A 102 13.09 4.46 2.94
N TYR A 103 12.32 5.42 2.45
CA TYR A 103 12.70 6.82 2.30
C TYR A 103 11.82 7.69 3.19
N GLY A 104 12.42 8.29 4.20
CA GLY A 104 11.74 9.11 5.20
C GLY A 104 11.99 10.61 5.05
N PRO A 105 11.52 11.41 6.02
CA PRO A 105 11.80 12.85 6.09
C PRO A 105 13.30 13.13 6.27
N GLY A 106 13.73 14.33 5.82
CA GLY A 106 15.10 14.78 6.02
C GLY A 106 16.16 14.00 5.23
N GLY A 107 15.75 13.25 4.21
CA GLY A 107 16.69 12.43 3.41
C GLY A 107 17.03 11.08 4.08
N MET A 108 16.29 10.68 5.10
CA MET A 108 16.45 9.36 5.74
C MET A 108 16.23 8.25 4.70
N GLU A 109 17.20 7.35 4.62
CA GLU A 109 17.10 6.11 3.87
C GLU A 109 17.49 4.95 4.77
N THR A 110 16.72 3.86 4.73
CA THR A 110 17.03 2.63 5.46
C THR A 110 16.55 1.40 4.68
N ASP A 111 17.07 0.24 5.07
CA ASP A 111 16.69 -1.05 4.53
C ASP A 111 15.71 -1.80 5.46
N TYR A 112 15.42 -3.07 5.12
CA TYR A 112 14.53 -3.90 5.93
C TYR A 112 15.04 -4.12 7.36
N ALA A 113 16.36 -4.26 7.56
CA ALA A 113 16.94 -4.44 8.88
C ALA A 113 16.75 -3.18 9.75
N GLY A 114 16.95 -1.99 9.16
CA GLY A 114 16.68 -0.73 9.84
C GLY A 114 15.19 -0.51 10.16
N LEU A 115 14.28 -0.90 9.26
CA LEU A 115 12.85 -0.86 9.53
C LEU A 115 12.45 -1.74 10.70
N THR A 116 12.96 -2.99 10.74
CA THR A 116 12.68 -3.91 11.85
C THR A 116 13.27 -3.44 13.18
N ALA A 117 14.47 -2.84 13.16
CA ALA A 117 15.09 -2.24 14.34
C ALA A 117 14.27 -1.04 14.86
N TYR A 118 13.77 -0.18 13.94
CA TYR A 118 12.88 0.93 14.28
C TYR A 118 11.62 0.44 15.00
N PHE A 119 10.90 -0.53 14.43
CA PHE A 119 9.68 -1.04 15.06
C PHE A 119 9.95 -1.83 16.35
N ALA A 120 11.08 -2.52 16.47
CA ALA A 120 11.48 -3.14 17.73
C ALA A 120 11.69 -2.09 18.84
N SER A 121 12.37 -0.99 18.52
CA SER A 121 12.56 0.14 19.44
C SER A 121 11.24 0.85 19.74
N PHE A 122 10.37 1.04 18.74
CA PHE A 122 9.05 1.59 18.93
C PHE A 122 8.20 0.74 19.90
N ARG A 123 8.18 -0.57 19.72
CA ARG A 123 7.48 -1.51 20.62
C ARG A 123 8.02 -1.48 22.05
N ALA A 124 9.31 -1.27 22.22
CA ALA A 124 9.93 -1.15 23.54
C ALA A 124 9.57 0.19 24.21
N ALA A 125 9.45 1.27 23.43
CA ALA A 125 9.26 2.62 23.94
C ALA A 125 7.78 2.96 24.25
N PHE A 126 6.83 2.35 23.51
CA PHE A 126 5.41 2.68 23.58
C PHE A 126 4.54 1.53 24.10
N ASN A 127 3.65 1.81 25.04
CA ASN A 127 2.55 0.94 25.47
C ASN A 127 1.25 1.28 24.70
N ASP A 128 0.24 0.41 24.81
CA ASP A 128 -1.12 0.60 24.25
C ASP A 128 -1.09 0.99 22.76
N ARG A 129 -0.23 0.32 22.02
CA ARG A 129 0.03 0.61 20.61
C ARG A 129 -1.16 0.20 19.76
N LYS A 130 -1.48 1.06 18.80
CA LYS A 130 -2.56 0.83 17.84
C LYS A 130 -2.17 1.43 16.50
N ILE A 131 -2.56 0.76 15.43
CA ILE A 131 -2.47 1.27 14.06
C ILE A 131 -3.87 1.37 13.46
N SER A 132 -4.12 2.41 12.70
CA SER A 132 -5.35 2.54 11.92
C SER A 132 -5.05 3.19 10.58
N ARG A 133 -5.83 2.82 9.58
CA ARG A 133 -5.69 3.31 8.22
C ARG A 133 -6.85 4.23 7.89
N GLY A 134 -6.55 5.32 7.17
CA GLY A 134 -7.53 6.23 6.61
C GLY A 134 -7.75 5.95 5.12
N ILE A 135 -7.52 6.98 4.30
CA ILE A 135 -7.64 6.88 2.86
C ILE A 135 -6.58 5.90 2.33
N ILE A 136 -7.02 4.93 1.52
CA ILE A 136 -6.14 4.02 0.79
C ILE A 136 -6.44 4.16 -0.69
N VAL A 137 -5.41 4.50 -1.46
CA VAL A 137 -5.48 4.57 -2.92
C VAL A 137 -4.44 3.61 -3.46
N ALA A 138 -4.82 2.86 -4.47
CA ALA A 138 -3.89 1.91 -5.02
C ALA A 138 -4.03 1.86 -6.54
N GLU A 139 -2.89 1.81 -7.25
CA GLU A 139 -2.81 1.76 -8.70
C GLU A 139 -1.63 0.87 -9.12
N GLY A 140 -1.90 -0.11 -9.96
CA GLY A 140 -0.88 -1.03 -10.46
C GLY A 140 -0.19 -1.80 -9.33
N ASN A 141 1.10 -1.54 -9.15
CA ASN A 141 1.92 -2.11 -8.08
C ASN A 141 2.21 -1.12 -6.94
N THR A 142 1.46 -0.04 -6.86
CA THR A 142 1.65 1.03 -5.87
C THR A 142 0.41 1.18 -5.00
N VAL A 143 0.62 1.33 -3.69
CA VAL A 143 -0.44 1.63 -2.71
C VAL A 143 -0.02 2.86 -1.94
N ALA A 144 -0.87 3.88 -1.90
CA ALA A 144 -0.69 5.04 -1.02
C ALA A 144 -1.73 4.97 0.09
N CYS A 145 -1.34 5.26 1.33
CA CYS A 145 -2.29 5.28 2.42
C CYS A 145 -1.95 6.32 3.49
N GLN A 146 -2.99 6.85 4.10
CA GLN A 146 -2.92 7.57 5.35
C GLN A 146 -2.96 6.57 6.52
N THR A 147 -2.10 6.79 7.51
CA THR A 147 -1.93 5.89 8.65
C THR A 147 -1.82 6.69 9.92
N TRP A 148 -2.45 6.22 10.98
CA TRP A 148 -2.19 6.71 12.34
C TRP A 148 -1.62 5.56 13.16
N ILE A 149 -0.45 5.80 13.76
CA ILE A 149 0.15 4.91 14.76
C ILE A 149 0.11 5.66 16.08
N GLU A 150 -0.49 5.06 17.09
CA GLU A 150 -0.68 5.67 18.38
C GLU A 150 -0.18 4.79 19.52
N GLY A 151 0.22 5.39 20.61
CA GLY A 151 0.68 4.70 21.79
C GLY A 151 1.02 5.65 22.95
N THR A 152 1.20 5.12 24.13
CA THR A 152 1.66 5.86 25.31
C THR A 152 3.18 5.79 25.39
N PHE A 153 3.88 6.92 25.34
CA PHE A 153 5.34 7.00 25.30
C PHE A 153 5.93 6.86 26.68
N VAL A 154 6.34 5.66 27.06
CA VAL A 154 6.71 5.29 28.45
C VAL A 154 8.19 4.98 28.68
N ARG A 155 8.95 4.74 27.61
CA ARG A 155 10.42 4.49 27.68
C ARG A 155 11.13 5.19 26.56
N GLU A 156 12.45 5.35 26.69
CA GLU A 156 13.29 5.95 25.65
C GLU A 156 13.10 5.29 24.27
N PHE A 157 12.89 6.11 23.25
CA PHE A 157 12.82 5.66 21.86
C PHE A 157 14.18 5.82 21.18
N THR A 158 14.96 4.75 21.16
CA THR A 158 16.37 4.77 20.77
C THR A 158 16.62 4.83 19.25
N GLN A 159 15.64 4.42 18.45
CA GLN A 159 15.74 4.39 16.99
C GLN A 159 14.81 5.40 16.32
N SER A 160 14.53 6.53 16.97
CA SER A 160 13.80 7.61 16.36
C SER A 160 14.60 8.23 15.19
N PRO A 161 13.96 8.63 14.09
CA PRO A 161 14.66 9.31 12.98
C PRO A 161 15.32 10.63 13.36
N THR A 162 14.96 11.20 14.50
CA THR A 162 15.57 12.44 15.04
C THR A 162 16.61 12.17 16.12
N GLY A 163 17.03 10.91 16.32
CA GLY A 163 17.90 10.48 17.39
C GLY A 163 17.14 9.88 18.56
N SER A 164 17.84 9.55 19.65
CA SER A 164 17.22 9.01 20.85
C SER A 164 16.37 10.06 21.55
N VAL A 165 15.12 9.71 21.92
CA VAL A 165 14.15 10.61 22.54
C VAL A 165 13.69 10.01 23.88
N ALA A 166 13.82 10.79 24.95
CA ALA A 166 13.35 10.41 26.29
C ALA A 166 11.83 10.40 26.38
N ALA A 167 11.29 9.42 27.11
CA ALA A 167 9.85 9.31 27.33
C ALA A 167 9.29 10.52 28.10
N ASN A 168 8.06 10.90 27.77
CA ASN A 168 7.32 11.98 28.45
C ASN A 168 6.00 11.51 29.08
N GLY A 169 5.67 10.22 29.00
CA GLY A 169 4.42 9.65 29.51
C GLY A 169 3.16 10.02 28.72
N ALA A 170 3.29 10.81 27.66
CA ALA A 170 2.16 11.28 26.88
C ALA A 170 1.64 10.21 25.92
N ARG A 171 0.33 10.30 25.59
CA ARG A 171 -0.21 9.61 24.43
C ARG A 171 0.22 10.36 23.16
N VAL A 172 0.81 9.65 22.25
CA VAL A 172 1.35 10.15 20.99
C VAL A 172 0.54 9.57 19.84
N VAL A 173 0.23 10.38 18.84
CA VAL A 173 -0.37 9.97 17.57
C VAL A 173 0.54 10.42 16.44
N MET A 174 1.10 9.47 15.72
CA MET A 174 1.88 9.71 14.52
C MET A 174 0.95 9.65 13.30
N ASP A 175 0.79 10.76 12.60
CA ASP A 175 0.05 10.84 11.33
C ASP A 175 1.04 10.72 10.17
N LEU A 176 0.84 9.71 9.33
CA LEU A 176 1.75 9.31 8.29
C LEU A 176 1.02 9.26 6.95
N ILE A 177 1.68 9.73 5.90
CA ILE A 177 1.34 9.40 4.53
C ILE A 177 2.45 8.51 3.99
N SER A 178 2.09 7.29 3.59
CA SER A 178 3.04 6.34 3.00
C SER A 178 2.66 5.98 1.59
N ILE A 179 3.66 5.81 0.73
CA ILE A 179 3.53 5.24 -0.61
C ILE A 179 4.39 3.98 -0.65
N PHE A 180 3.75 2.86 -0.90
CA PHE A 180 4.35 1.53 -0.97
C PHE A 180 4.45 1.08 -2.41
N ARG A 181 5.59 0.53 -2.81
CA ARG A 181 5.79 -0.07 -4.12
C ARG A 181 6.13 -1.54 -4.01
N PHE A 182 5.47 -2.34 -4.81
CA PHE A 182 5.63 -3.79 -4.85
C PHE A 182 6.44 -4.23 -6.06
N GLY A 183 7.29 -5.24 -5.87
CA GLY A 183 7.97 -5.94 -6.96
C GLY A 183 7.05 -6.89 -7.73
N SER A 184 7.59 -7.51 -8.77
CA SER A 184 6.86 -8.50 -9.58
C SER A 184 6.43 -9.74 -8.80
N ASN A 185 7.11 -10.06 -7.69
CA ASN A 185 6.79 -11.14 -6.76
C ASN A 185 5.76 -10.72 -5.68
N ARG A 186 5.13 -9.54 -5.81
CA ARG A 186 4.17 -8.95 -4.87
C ARG A 186 4.72 -8.75 -3.45
N ARG A 187 6.04 -8.60 -3.32
CA ARG A 187 6.70 -8.20 -2.09
C ARG A 187 7.04 -6.72 -2.14
N LEU A 188 7.00 -6.07 -0.98
CA LEU A 188 7.38 -4.68 -0.81
C LEU A 188 8.87 -4.50 -1.14
N VAL A 189 9.15 -3.53 -2.00
CA VAL A 189 10.51 -3.17 -2.43
C VAL A 189 10.86 -1.73 -2.11
N GLU A 190 9.87 -0.85 -1.95
CA GLU A 190 10.07 0.54 -1.58
C GLU A 190 8.91 1.06 -0.74
N GLU A 191 9.24 1.93 0.21
CA GLU A 191 8.29 2.72 0.96
C GLU A 191 8.79 4.17 1.06
N PHE A 192 7.90 5.12 0.78
CA PHE A 192 8.12 6.54 0.98
C PHE A 192 7.20 7.01 2.10
N VAL A 193 7.77 7.52 3.19
CA VAL A 193 7.02 8.00 4.36
C VAL A 193 7.16 9.50 4.49
N ARG A 194 6.05 10.17 4.81
CA ARG A 194 6.01 11.56 5.22
C ARG A 194 5.27 11.68 6.55
N THR A 195 5.93 12.28 7.51
CA THR A 195 5.39 12.60 8.84
C THR A 195 6.25 13.68 9.48
N ASP A 196 5.69 14.39 10.44
CA ASP A 196 6.43 15.35 11.28
C ASP A 196 6.82 14.69 12.61
N TYR A 197 7.94 13.97 12.60
CA TYR A 197 8.46 13.31 13.81
C TYR A 197 8.78 14.29 14.94
N HIS A 198 9.27 15.49 14.62
CA HIS A 198 9.66 16.46 15.63
C HIS A 198 8.46 16.93 16.44
N SER A 199 7.41 17.36 15.75
CA SER A 199 6.15 17.79 16.40
C SER A 199 5.48 16.65 17.18
N VAL A 200 5.55 15.43 16.67
CA VAL A 200 4.92 14.24 17.27
C VAL A 200 5.57 13.84 18.60
N LEU A 201 6.90 13.79 18.66
CA LEU A 201 7.63 13.27 19.82
C LEU A 201 7.85 14.32 20.93
N HIS A 202 7.73 15.59 20.58
CA HIS A 202 7.91 16.71 21.53
C HIS A 202 6.60 17.37 21.98
N GLN A 203 5.42 16.84 21.61
CA GLN A 203 4.13 17.36 22.07
C GLN A 203 3.92 17.04 23.56
N PRO A 204 3.67 18.06 24.43
CA PRO A 204 3.16 17.81 25.75
C PRO A 204 1.69 17.38 25.64
N GLY A 205 1.38 16.14 26.02
CA GLY A 205 0.02 15.64 26.28
C GLY A 205 -1.04 16.02 25.23
N ALA A 206 -0.83 15.65 23.97
CA ALA A 206 -1.81 15.91 22.93
C ALA A 206 -3.09 15.10 23.15
N GLU A 207 -4.21 15.78 23.38
CA GLU A 207 -5.52 15.15 23.25
C GLU A 207 -5.70 14.59 21.83
N PRO A 208 -6.36 13.43 21.68
CA PRO A 208 -6.57 12.83 20.36
C PRO A 208 -7.32 13.81 19.46
N ARG A 209 -6.70 14.27 18.39
CA ARG A 209 -7.39 15.05 17.36
C ARG A 209 -8.61 14.27 16.89
N GLN A 210 -9.79 14.87 16.97
CA GLN A 210 -11.00 14.30 16.41
C GLN A 210 -10.73 13.95 14.94
N ARG A 211 -10.94 12.68 14.58
CA ARG A 211 -10.85 12.22 13.20
C ARG A 211 -11.79 13.07 12.35
N PRO A 212 -11.33 13.62 11.20
CA PRO A 212 -12.29 14.12 10.22
C PRO A 212 -13.19 12.96 9.81
N MET A 213 -14.46 13.01 10.20
CA MET A 213 -15.44 12.09 9.67
C MET A 213 -15.59 12.39 8.19
N LEU A 214 -15.27 11.41 7.33
CA LEU A 214 -15.66 11.48 5.93
C LEU A 214 -17.19 11.54 5.88
N PRO A 215 -17.77 12.42 5.06
CA PRO A 215 -19.21 12.45 4.89
C PRO A 215 -19.68 11.09 4.39
N SER A 216 -20.69 10.54 5.05
CA SER A 216 -21.39 9.32 4.62
C SER A 216 -21.96 9.56 3.24
N SER A 217 -21.60 8.75 2.26
CA SER A 217 -22.13 8.73 0.90
C SER A 217 -23.56 8.20 0.90
#